data_c80955bfa227dc433b3faffe799330a6
#
_entry.id   c80955bfa227dc433b3faffe799330a6
#
_cell.length_a   1.000
_cell.length_b   1.000
_cell.length_c   1.000
_cell.angle_alpha   90.00
_cell.angle_beta   90.00
_cell.angle_gamma   90.00
#
_symmetry.space_group_name_H-M   'P 1'
#
loop_
_entity.id
_entity.type
_entity.pdbx_description
1 polymer ?
#
loop_
_entity_poly.entity_id
_entity_poly.type
_entity_poly.pdbx_seq_one_letter_code
_entity_poly.pdbx_strand_id
1 'polypeptide(L)'
;MTDDFDEFSFLPAQAADIAFDGPLPIGERLTLTLPDGRTLSALRWAPASDPEGLPLVTFLHGAGLNAHTWDTTILALGLPALAIDLPGHGDSSWRDDLRYVASALAPDVAAGIRAWTDRPQLLVGQSLGGLTAAAVAAAAGELVRELVVIDITPGIDPNGNAQQIAQFFAGPTDWASRDELVQRALQFGLGGTPAAAARGVYLNSRVRPDGRVEWKHHFAHLAAARAAATPAAPASAASGDTVATVLADNGWSDLGAVRVPLTLIRGDHGYVTDDEAADYVRRLPEATVVVVDSGHNVQEELPVELARMLAARGA
;
A
#
# COMPACT_ATOMS: atom_id res chain seq x y z
N MET A 1 11.76 24.05 8.66
CA MET A 1 10.42 24.20 9.23
C MET A 1 9.80 22.81 9.19
N THR A 2 9.54 22.20 10.31
CA THR A 2 8.72 20.99 10.36
C THR A 2 7.34 21.40 9.86
N ASP A 3 6.79 20.66 8.88
CA ASP A 3 5.41 20.81 8.45
C ASP A 3 4.52 20.46 9.67
N ASP A 4 4.10 21.46 10.40
CA ASP A 4 3.24 21.32 11.58
C ASP A 4 1.77 21.16 11.12
N PHE A 5 1.57 20.25 10.15
CA PHE A 5 0.30 20.01 9.49
C PHE A 5 -0.34 18.75 10.04
N ASP A 6 -1.59 18.88 10.47
CA ASP A 6 -2.41 17.75 10.85
C ASP A 6 -2.79 16.90 9.60
N GLU A 7 -2.19 15.72 9.47
CA GLU A 7 -2.42 14.79 8.37
C GLU A 7 -3.90 14.33 8.26
N PHE A 8 -4.66 14.39 9.36
CA PHE A 8 -6.08 14.06 9.41
C PHE A 8 -7.00 15.22 9.03
N SER A 9 -6.47 16.42 8.81
CA SER A 9 -7.28 17.59 8.40
C SER A 9 -7.97 17.44 7.05
N PHE A 10 -7.55 16.47 6.24
CA PHE A 10 -8.20 16.15 4.97
C PHE A 10 -9.46 15.28 5.10
N LEU A 11 -9.73 14.67 6.26
CA LEU A 11 -10.86 13.77 6.45
C LEU A 11 -12.22 14.33 6.03
N PRO A 12 -12.57 15.60 6.34
CA PRO A 12 -13.84 16.14 5.87
C PRO A 12 -13.97 16.18 4.34
N ALA A 13 -12.89 16.49 3.63
CA ALA A 13 -12.88 16.48 2.17
C ALA A 13 -12.96 15.06 1.61
N GLN A 14 -12.23 14.12 2.22
CA GLN A 14 -12.28 12.70 1.85
C GLN A 14 -13.67 12.08 2.09
N ALA A 15 -14.34 12.45 3.18
CA ALA A 15 -15.71 12.05 3.46
C ALA A 15 -16.68 12.59 2.38
N ALA A 16 -16.50 13.85 1.98
CA ALA A 16 -17.32 14.45 0.90
C ALA A 16 -17.10 13.75 -0.45
N ASP A 17 -15.86 13.35 -0.78
CA ASP A 17 -15.53 12.65 -2.02
C ASP A 17 -16.30 11.32 -2.18
N ILE A 18 -16.63 10.65 -1.08
CA ILE A 18 -17.35 9.37 -1.07
C ILE A 18 -18.80 9.49 -0.57
N ALA A 19 -19.30 10.72 -0.43
CA ALA A 19 -20.65 11.03 0.11
C ALA A 19 -20.90 10.36 1.48
N PHE A 20 -19.89 10.30 2.33
CA PHE A 20 -19.99 9.80 3.71
C PHE A 20 -20.54 10.91 4.60
N ASP A 21 -21.66 10.64 5.29
CA ASP A 21 -22.38 11.57 6.18
C ASP A 21 -22.34 11.18 7.66
N GLY A 22 -21.62 10.10 7.98
CA GLY A 22 -21.43 9.62 9.34
C GLY A 22 -20.44 10.46 10.15
N PRO A 23 -20.30 10.18 11.46
CA PRO A 23 -19.28 10.79 12.30
C PRO A 23 -17.88 10.35 11.81
N LEU A 24 -16.98 11.33 11.68
CA LEU A 24 -15.61 11.04 11.26
C LEU A 24 -14.89 10.17 12.31
N PRO A 25 -14.10 9.18 11.88
CA PRO A 25 -13.27 8.40 12.80
C PRO A 25 -12.15 9.24 13.39
N ILE A 26 -11.58 8.75 14.48
CA ILE A 26 -10.38 9.30 15.10
C ILE A 26 -9.18 8.60 14.49
N GLY A 27 -8.28 9.38 13.89
CA GLY A 27 -6.99 8.91 13.38
C GLY A 27 -5.87 9.20 14.37
N GLU A 28 -4.94 8.28 14.50
CA GLU A 28 -3.75 8.43 15.34
C GLU A 28 -2.54 7.82 14.62
N ARG A 29 -1.40 8.54 14.61
CA ARG A 29 -0.16 7.98 14.09
C ARG A 29 0.56 7.20 15.19
N LEU A 30 0.84 5.95 14.90
CA LEU A 30 1.59 5.04 15.75
C LEU A 30 3.02 4.89 15.23
N THR A 31 3.94 4.62 16.16
CA THR A 31 5.36 4.41 15.85
C THR A 31 5.89 3.25 16.68
N LEU A 32 6.61 2.33 16.04
CA LEU A 32 7.30 1.20 16.67
C LEU A 32 8.79 1.26 16.31
N THR A 33 9.66 1.26 17.32
CA THR A 33 11.09 1.06 17.11
C THR A 33 11.37 -0.44 16.95
N LEU A 34 11.90 -0.82 15.80
CA LEU A 34 12.30 -2.19 15.48
C LEU A 34 13.64 -2.57 16.18
N PRO A 35 13.96 -3.86 16.33
CA PRO A 35 15.19 -4.30 17.00
C PRO A 35 16.49 -3.78 16.39
N ASP A 36 16.48 -3.43 15.11
CA ASP A 36 17.64 -2.88 14.38
C ASP A 36 17.70 -1.33 14.45
N GLY A 37 16.81 -0.70 15.22
CA GLY A 37 16.74 0.75 15.40
C GLY A 37 15.92 1.47 14.33
N ARG A 38 15.43 0.79 13.29
CA ARG A 38 14.50 1.38 12.33
C ARG A 38 13.14 1.64 12.98
N THR A 39 12.40 2.57 12.39
CA THR A 39 11.03 2.90 12.80
C THR A 39 10.04 2.29 11.82
N LEU A 40 9.02 1.61 12.33
CA LEU A 40 7.81 1.27 11.61
C LEU A 40 6.70 2.23 12.02
N SER A 41 5.95 2.76 11.06
CA SER A 41 4.85 3.71 11.27
C SER A 41 3.53 3.11 10.80
N ALA A 42 2.43 3.50 11.44
CA ALA A 42 1.08 3.14 11.05
C ALA A 42 0.07 4.22 11.43
N LEU A 43 -1.09 4.18 10.79
CA LEU A 43 -2.27 4.93 11.20
C LEU A 43 -3.24 3.98 11.91
N ARG A 44 -3.59 4.28 13.15
CA ARG A 44 -4.71 3.66 13.86
C ARG A 44 -5.96 4.48 13.61
N TRP A 45 -7.04 3.79 13.28
CA TRP A 45 -8.33 4.39 13.06
C TRP A 45 -9.35 3.78 14.00
N ALA A 46 -10.10 4.61 14.71
CA ALA A 46 -11.15 4.19 15.60
C ALA A 46 -12.46 4.91 15.25
N PRO A 47 -13.59 4.21 15.11
CA PRO A 47 -14.88 4.85 14.97
C PRO A 47 -15.18 5.76 16.17
N ALA A 48 -15.85 6.88 15.95
CA ALA A 48 -16.23 7.78 17.03
C ALA A 48 -17.09 7.11 18.12
N SER A 49 -17.81 6.04 17.76
CA SER A 49 -18.61 5.22 18.68
C SER A 49 -17.79 4.23 19.52
N ASP A 50 -16.53 3.94 19.12
CA ASP A 50 -15.61 3.01 19.79
C ASP A 50 -14.17 3.54 19.71
N PRO A 51 -13.82 4.64 20.38
CA PRO A 51 -12.53 5.30 20.25
C PRO A 51 -11.35 4.45 20.78
N GLU A 52 -11.61 3.53 21.70
CA GLU A 52 -10.63 2.60 22.26
C GLU A 52 -10.61 1.24 21.57
N GLY A 53 -11.43 1.05 20.53
CA GLY A 53 -11.54 -0.20 19.78
C GLY A 53 -10.19 -0.66 19.23
N LEU A 54 -9.83 -1.92 19.52
CA LEU A 54 -8.62 -2.53 18.95
C LEU A 54 -8.84 -2.84 17.47
N PRO A 55 -7.82 -2.63 16.62
CA PRO A 55 -7.91 -2.92 15.20
C PRO A 55 -8.42 -4.34 14.89
N LEU A 56 -9.37 -4.43 13.99
CA LEU A 56 -9.95 -5.69 13.46
C LEU A 56 -9.46 -5.98 12.04
N VAL A 57 -9.06 -4.93 11.35
CA VAL A 57 -8.57 -4.97 9.96
C VAL A 57 -7.22 -4.29 9.90
N THR A 58 -6.25 -4.94 9.27
CA THR A 58 -4.94 -4.33 8.96
C THR A 58 -4.78 -4.19 7.46
N PHE A 59 -4.41 -3.00 7.03
CA PHE A 59 -4.23 -2.63 5.63
C PHE A 59 -2.75 -2.43 5.29
N LEU A 60 -2.30 -2.98 4.16
CA LEU A 60 -0.96 -2.84 3.60
C LEU A 60 -1.04 -2.27 2.18
N HIS A 61 -0.41 -1.14 1.94
CA HIS A 61 -0.45 -0.42 0.68
C HIS A 61 0.52 -0.98 -0.37
N GLY A 62 0.37 -0.57 -1.62
CA GLY A 62 1.24 -0.90 -2.74
C GLY A 62 2.54 -0.10 -2.80
N ALA A 63 3.42 -0.49 -3.72
CA ALA A 63 4.69 0.19 -3.94
C ALA A 63 4.49 1.66 -4.31
N GLY A 64 5.22 2.56 -3.64
CA GLY A 64 5.15 4.00 -3.87
C GLY A 64 3.98 4.72 -3.18
N LEU A 65 3.07 3.99 -2.54
CA LEU A 65 1.96 4.54 -1.75
C LEU A 65 2.35 4.67 -0.25
N ASN A 66 1.39 4.96 0.60
CA ASN A 66 1.53 5.00 2.05
C ASN A 66 0.20 4.63 2.74
N ALA A 67 0.14 4.66 4.06
CA ALA A 67 -1.04 4.28 4.84
C ALA A 67 -2.30 5.09 4.47
N HIS A 68 -2.17 6.35 4.07
CA HIS A 68 -3.29 7.21 3.71
C HIS A 68 -4.04 6.83 2.41
N THR A 69 -3.51 5.91 1.59
CA THR A 69 -4.25 5.38 0.44
C THR A 69 -5.54 4.68 0.85
N TRP A 70 -5.64 4.28 2.14
CA TRP A 70 -6.78 3.57 2.71
C TRP A 70 -7.83 4.45 3.39
N ASP A 71 -7.58 5.76 3.53
CA ASP A 71 -8.42 6.68 4.31
C ASP A 71 -9.90 6.60 3.93
N THR A 72 -10.22 6.70 2.65
CA THR A 72 -11.61 6.66 2.15
C THR A 72 -12.25 5.29 2.32
N THR A 73 -11.49 4.21 2.13
CA THR A 73 -11.96 2.85 2.40
C THR A 73 -12.26 2.65 3.89
N ILE A 74 -11.39 3.13 4.77
CA ILE A 74 -11.55 3.02 6.23
C ILE A 74 -12.73 3.87 6.71
N LEU A 75 -12.90 5.09 6.17
CA LEU A 75 -14.07 5.93 6.41
C LEU A 75 -15.36 5.17 6.11
N ALA A 76 -15.44 4.56 4.93
CA ALA A 76 -16.63 3.81 4.49
C ALA A 76 -16.83 2.51 5.27
N LEU A 77 -15.74 1.88 5.76
CA LEU A 77 -15.78 0.64 6.52
C LEU A 77 -16.35 0.83 7.92
N GLY A 78 -16.01 1.93 8.59
CA GLY A 78 -16.53 2.29 9.90
C GLY A 78 -16.12 1.35 11.03
N LEU A 79 -15.03 0.61 10.89
CA LEU A 79 -14.49 -0.33 11.88
C LEU A 79 -13.13 0.13 12.40
N PRO A 80 -12.73 -0.29 13.62
CA PRO A 80 -11.37 -0.09 14.08
C PRO A 80 -10.36 -0.76 13.13
N ALA A 81 -9.40 0.03 12.64
CA ALA A 81 -8.47 -0.41 11.62
C ALA A 81 -7.04 0.08 11.89
N LEU A 82 -6.09 -0.63 11.27
CA LEU A 82 -4.67 -0.28 11.23
C LEU A 82 -4.26 -0.18 9.76
N ALA A 83 -3.61 0.89 9.36
CA ALA A 83 -2.98 1.02 8.05
C ALA A 83 -1.47 1.24 8.26
N ILE A 84 -0.65 0.28 7.82
CA ILE A 84 0.80 0.28 8.07
C ILE A 84 1.52 0.93 6.89
N ASP A 85 2.39 1.91 7.16
CA ASP A 85 3.40 2.35 6.22
C ASP A 85 4.46 1.24 6.07
N LEU A 86 4.52 0.58 4.92
CA LEU A 86 5.52 -0.46 4.68
C LEU A 86 6.95 0.13 4.83
N PRO A 87 7.95 -0.64 5.29
CA PRO A 87 9.33 -0.17 5.30
C PRO A 87 9.73 0.46 3.97
N GLY A 88 10.36 1.63 4.03
CA GLY A 88 10.74 2.39 2.83
C GLY A 88 9.64 3.27 2.25
N HIS A 89 8.51 3.41 2.96
CA HIS A 89 7.36 4.23 2.54
C HIS A 89 6.82 5.03 3.72
N GLY A 90 6.05 6.07 3.40
CA GLY A 90 5.39 6.91 4.40
C GLY A 90 6.35 7.40 5.46
N ASP A 91 5.98 7.28 6.72
CA ASP A 91 6.82 7.66 7.85
C ASP A 91 7.60 6.48 8.47
N SER A 92 7.61 5.31 7.82
CA SER A 92 8.51 4.19 8.13
C SER A 92 9.93 4.44 7.61
N SER A 93 10.92 3.96 8.36
CA SER A 93 12.33 4.08 7.98
C SER A 93 12.62 3.42 6.62
N TRP A 94 13.49 4.05 5.85
CA TRP A 94 14.10 3.43 4.67
C TRP A 94 15.08 2.33 5.13
N ARG A 95 15.28 1.34 4.26
CA ARG A 95 16.16 0.20 4.53
C ARG A 95 17.54 0.43 3.91
N ASP A 96 18.59 0.26 4.69
CA ASP A 96 19.97 0.37 4.21
C ASP A 96 20.37 -0.79 3.28
N ASP A 97 19.74 -1.98 3.46
CA ASP A 97 19.97 -3.15 2.60
C ASP A 97 19.23 -3.09 1.26
N LEU A 98 18.41 -2.05 1.05
CA LEU A 98 17.63 -1.79 -0.16
C LEU A 98 16.68 -2.95 -0.55
N ARG A 99 16.36 -3.86 0.37
CA ARG A 99 15.52 -5.03 0.13
C ARG A 99 14.06 -4.72 0.45
N TYR A 100 13.26 -4.55 -0.61
CA TYR A 100 11.83 -4.24 -0.52
C TYR A 100 10.95 -5.35 -1.11
N VAL A 101 11.41 -6.59 -1.06
CA VAL A 101 10.62 -7.78 -1.40
C VAL A 101 9.72 -8.19 -0.23
N ALA A 102 8.61 -8.85 -0.50
CA ALA A 102 7.61 -9.24 0.48
C ALA A 102 8.21 -9.99 1.69
N SER A 103 9.11 -10.95 1.45
CA SER A 103 9.78 -11.73 2.51
C SER A 103 10.68 -10.88 3.43
N ALA A 104 11.19 -9.74 2.93
CA ALA A 104 11.99 -8.82 3.73
C ALA A 104 11.12 -7.81 4.53
N LEU A 105 9.90 -7.54 4.07
CA LEU A 105 8.97 -6.61 4.72
C LEU A 105 8.08 -7.31 5.76
N ALA A 106 7.71 -8.57 5.53
CA ALA A 106 6.78 -9.31 6.37
C ALA A 106 7.17 -9.39 7.86
N PRO A 107 8.45 -9.58 8.25
CA PRO A 107 8.84 -9.60 9.67
C PRO A 107 8.54 -8.27 10.39
N ASP A 108 8.79 -7.13 9.73
CA ASP A 108 8.55 -5.80 10.29
C ASP A 108 7.02 -5.56 10.45
N VAL A 109 6.23 -5.94 9.44
CA VAL A 109 4.76 -5.86 9.48
C VAL A 109 4.20 -6.75 10.60
N ALA A 110 4.67 -7.98 10.72
CA ALA A 110 4.23 -8.89 11.78
C ALA A 110 4.58 -8.35 13.18
N ALA A 111 5.73 -7.68 13.34
CA ALA A 111 6.10 -7.00 14.57
C ALA A 111 5.14 -5.85 14.89
N GLY A 112 4.76 -5.05 13.88
CA GLY A 112 3.78 -3.97 14.05
C GLY A 112 2.40 -4.50 14.45
N ILE A 113 1.89 -5.53 13.78
CA ILE A 113 0.60 -6.15 14.15
C ILE A 113 0.63 -6.61 15.60
N ARG A 114 1.69 -7.32 16.05
CA ARG A 114 1.81 -7.78 17.45
C ARG A 114 1.91 -6.64 18.46
N ALA A 115 2.48 -5.50 18.06
CA ALA A 115 2.62 -4.35 18.94
C ALA A 115 1.32 -3.55 19.11
N TRP A 116 0.44 -3.53 18.11
CA TRP A 116 -0.69 -2.62 18.05
C TRP A 116 -2.05 -3.31 18.16
N THR A 117 -2.10 -4.64 18.12
CA THR A 117 -3.33 -5.42 18.35
C THR A 117 -3.00 -6.80 18.90
N ASP A 118 -3.92 -7.34 19.70
CA ASP A 118 -3.86 -8.70 20.27
C ASP A 118 -4.80 -9.68 19.56
N ARG A 119 -5.46 -9.25 18.48
CA ARG A 119 -6.47 -10.03 17.75
C ARG A 119 -5.96 -10.46 16.38
N PRO A 120 -6.31 -11.69 15.92
CA PRO A 120 -6.09 -12.06 14.53
C PRO A 120 -6.83 -11.12 13.57
N GLN A 121 -6.12 -10.62 12.57
CA GLN A 121 -6.59 -9.56 11.68
C GLN A 121 -7.29 -10.10 10.43
N LEU A 122 -8.28 -9.39 9.92
CA LEU A 122 -8.54 -9.37 8.50
C LEU A 122 -7.38 -8.61 7.86
N LEU A 123 -6.45 -9.33 7.23
CA LEU A 123 -5.27 -8.73 6.62
C LEU A 123 -5.55 -8.43 5.14
N VAL A 124 -5.50 -7.16 4.78
CA VAL A 124 -5.82 -6.67 3.44
C VAL A 124 -4.57 -6.02 2.84
N GLY A 125 -4.14 -6.47 1.68
CA GLY A 125 -2.97 -5.90 1.03
C GLY A 125 -3.17 -5.66 -0.46
N GLN A 126 -2.76 -4.49 -0.94
CA GLN A 126 -2.81 -4.14 -2.35
C GLN A 126 -1.39 -4.24 -2.95
N SER A 127 -1.25 -4.88 -4.12
CA SER A 127 0.03 -4.94 -4.86
C SER A 127 1.17 -5.51 -3.98
N LEU A 128 2.27 -4.79 -3.79
CA LEU A 128 3.35 -5.15 -2.87
C LEU A 128 2.83 -5.48 -1.46
N GLY A 129 1.84 -4.71 -0.97
CA GLY A 129 1.16 -4.99 0.29
C GLY A 129 0.45 -6.34 0.30
N GLY A 130 -0.12 -6.76 -0.84
CA GLY A 130 -0.76 -8.06 -1.00
C GLY A 130 0.22 -9.22 -0.92
N LEU A 131 1.36 -9.12 -1.59
CA LEU A 131 2.45 -10.11 -1.48
C LEU A 131 3.03 -10.14 -0.07
N THR A 132 3.21 -8.96 0.56
CA THR A 132 3.68 -8.85 1.94
C THR A 132 2.69 -9.47 2.91
N ALA A 133 1.38 -9.25 2.73
CA ALA A 133 0.34 -9.86 3.53
C ALA A 133 0.33 -11.40 3.41
N ALA A 134 0.55 -11.94 2.20
CA ALA A 134 0.71 -13.37 1.98
C ALA A 134 1.91 -13.94 2.74
N ALA A 135 3.07 -13.25 2.69
CA ALA A 135 4.26 -13.64 3.42
C ALA A 135 4.06 -13.58 4.96
N VAL A 136 3.32 -12.58 5.46
CA VAL A 136 2.91 -12.51 6.89
C VAL A 136 2.01 -13.69 7.24
N ALA A 137 0.98 -13.97 6.45
CA ALA A 137 0.04 -15.07 6.70
C ALA A 137 0.73 -16.45 6.64
N ALA A 138 1.74 -16.62 5.79
CA ALA A 138 2.53 -17.83 5.70
C ALA A 138 3.45 -18.03 6.91
N ALA A 139 4.12 -16.96 7.38
CA ALA A 139 5.13 -17.03 8.44
C ALA A 139 4.57 -16.86 9.86
N ALA A 140 3.45 -16.15 10.00
CA ALA A 140 2.82 -15.77 11.27
C ALA A 140 1.29 -15.87 11.17
N GLY A 141 0.79 -17.02 10.75
CA GLY A 141 -0.63 -17.27 10.49
C GLY A 141 -1.53 -17.02 11.69
N GLU A 142 -1.01 -17.09 12.92
CA GLU A 142 -1.75 -16.76 14.15
C GLU A 142 -2.21 -15.29 14.20
N LEU A 143 -1.57 -14.41 13.45
CA LEU A 143 -1.94 -12.99 13.37
C LEU A 143 -3.08 -12.72 12.38
N VAL A 144 -3.44 -13.70 11.55
CA VAL A 144 -4.34 -13.51 10.41
C VAL A 144 -5.52 -14.46 10.53
N ARG A 145 -6.74 -13.93 10.54
CA ARG A 145 -7.97 -14.74 10.47
C ARG A 145 -8.50 -14.93 9.05
N GLU A 146 -8.17 -14.00 8.15
CA GLU A 146 -8.52 -14.02 6.74
C GLU A 146 -7.56 -13.12 5.95
N LEU A 147 -7.22 -13.50 4.74
CA LEU A 147 -6.34 -12.75 3.84
C LEU A 147 -7.10 -12.26 2.60
N VAL A 148 -7.01 -10.96 2.32
CA VAL A 148 -7.49 -10.34 1.08
C VAL A 148 -6.30 -9.73 0.34
N VAL A 149 -6.04 -10.23 -0.86
CA VAL A 149 -5.03 -9.72 -1.79
C VAL A 149 -5.74 -8.90 -2.86
N ILE A 150 -5.25 -7.68 -3.12
CA ILE A 150 -5.85 -6.79 -4.12
C ILE A 150 -4.89 -6.59 -5.29
N ASP A 151 -5.36 -6.98 -6.43
CA ASP A 151 -4.84 -6.80 -7.79
C ASP A 151 -3.35 -7.08 -7.96
N ILE A 152 -2.91 -8.23 -7.44
CA ILE A 152 -1.56 -8.75 -7.62
C ILE A 152 -1.56 -10.28 -7.59
N THR A 153 -0.73 -10.89 -8.43
CA THR A 153 -0.33 -12.31 -8.34
C THR A 153 1.19 -12.41 -8.42
N PRO A 154 1.80 -13.44 -7.82
CA PRO A 154 3.22 -13.67 -8.03
C PRO A 154 3.52 -13.98 -9.51
N GLY A 155 4.56 -13.35 -10.04
CA GLY A 155 4.97 -13.54 -11.44
C GLY A 155 4.26 -12.65 -12.46
N ILE A 156 3.56 -11.60 -11.97
CA ILE A 156 3.03 -10.57 -12.87
C ILE A 156 4.15 -10.02 -13.77
N ASP A 157 3.84 -9.81 -15.05
CA ASP A 157 4.84 -9.28 -16.00
C ASP A 157 5.12 -7.79 -15.69
N PRO A 158 6.33 -7.44 -15.25
CA PRO A 158 6.69 -6.05 -14.98
C PRO A 158 6.74 -5.17 -16.25
N ASN A 159 6.80 -5.79 -17.45
CA ASN A 159 6.76 -5.10 -18.73
C ASN A 159 5.34 -5.01 -19.31
N GLY A 160 4.36 -5.62 -18.66
CA GLY A 160 2.95 -5.54 -19.00
C GLY A 160 2.30 -4.29 -18.40
N ASN A 161 1.13 -4.45 -17.81
CA ASN A 161 0.38 -3.35 -17.20
C ASN A 161 1.14 -2.65 -16.05
N ALA A 162 2.10 -3.34 -15.41
CA ALA A 162 2.94 -2.76 -14.36
C ALA A 162 4.05 -1.82 -14.87
N GLN A 163 4.27 -1.69 -16.18
CA GLN A 163 5.31 -0.82 -16.74
C GLN A 163 5.12 0.65 -16.37
N GLN A 164 3.89 1.11 -16.23
CA GLN A 164 3.58 2.49 -15.89
C GLN A 164 4.17 2.91 -14.54
N ILE A 165 4.17 2.02 -13.54
CA ILE A 165 4.75 2.31 -12.23
C ILE A 165 6.27 2.42 -12.30
N ALA A 166 6.93 1.62 -13.15
CA ALA A 166 8.37 1.73 -13.38
C ALA A 166 8.73 3.11 -13.99
N GLN A 167 7.93 3.60 -14.94
CA GLN A 167 8.10 4.92 -15.53
C GLN A 167 7.82 6.05 -14.51
N PHE A 168 6.88 5.85 -13.60
CA PHE A 168 6.62 6.81 -12.53
C PHE A 168 7.83 6.95 -11.59
N PHE A 169 8.48 5.86 -11.20
CA PHE A 169 9.69 5.88 -10.38
C PHE A 169 10.94 6.36 -11.13
N ALA A 170 10.96 6.24 -12.47
CA ALA A 170 12.04 6.79 -13.31
C ALA A 170 11.91 8.31 -13.41
N GLY A 171 12.68 9.06 -12.62
CA GLY A 171 12.61 10.51 -12.69
C GLY A 171 13.52 11.19 -11.67
N PRO A 172 13.32 12.49 -11.46
CA PRO A 172 14.02 13.21 -10.41
C PRO A 172 13.73 12.60 -9.04
N THR A 173 14.68 12.68 -8.13
CA THR A 173 14.51 12.25 -6.72
C THR A 173 13.94 13.35 -5.85
N ASP A 174 13.93 14.60 -6.34
CA ASP A 174 13.40 15.77 -5.65
C ASP A 174 12.89 16.84 -6.62
N TRP A 175 12.04 17.75 -6.14
CA TRP A 175 11.36 18.80 -6.89
C TRP A 175 11.45 20.15 -6.16
N ALA A 176 11.21 21.26 -6.88
CA ALA A 176 11.19 22.58 -6.29
C ALA A 176 9.93 22.83 -5.44
N SER A 177 8.82 22.15 -5.73
CA SER A 177 7.56 22.32 -5.00
C SER A 177 6.71 21.07 -5.06
N ARG A 178 5.69 21.01 -4.18
CA ARG A 178 4.63 19.98 -4.25
C ARG A 178 3.78 20.11 -5.51
N ASP A 179 3.64 21.29 -6.09
CA ASP A 179 2.88 21.49 -7.33
C ASP A 179 3.52 20.74 -8.51
N GLU A 180 4.84 20.68 -8.58
CA GLU A 180 5.53 19.88 -9.60
C GLU A 180 5.24 18.38 -9.42
N LEU A 181 5.19 17.90 -8.17
CA LEU A 181 4.80 16.52 -7.87
C LEU A 181 3.34 16.22 -8.23
N VAL A 182 2.41 17.16 -7.97
CA VAL A 182 1.00 17.04 -8.37
C VAL A 182 0.89 16.92 -9.88
N GLN A 183 1.59 17.76 -10.65
CA GLN A 183 1.60 17.67 -12.11
C GLN A 183 2.12 16.30 -12.58
N ARG A 184 3.19 15.79 -11.95
CA ARG A 184 3.69 14.46 -12.26
C ARG A 184 2.67 13.37 -11.93
N ALA A 185 2.06 13.39 -10.75
CA ALA A 185 1.04 12.41 -10.37
C ALA A 185 -0.12 12.38 -11.39
N LEU A 186 -0.62 13.55 -11.79
CA LEU A 186 -1.68 13.66 -12.79
C LEU A 186 -1.26 13.15 -14.18
N GLN A 187 0.00 13.37 -14.59
CA GLN A 187 0.53 12.85 -15.87
C GLN A 187 0.52 11.31 -15.91
N PHE A 188 0.63 10.65 -14.75
CA PHE A 188 0.57 9.20 -14.61
C PHE A 188 -0.81 8.69 -14.20
N GLY A 189 -1.84 9.55 -14.21
CA GLY A 189 -3.21 9.16 -13.90
C GLY A 189 -3.47 8.86 -12.41
N LEU A 190 -2.56 9.29 -11.52
CA LEU A 190 -2.70 9.06 -10.08
C LEU A 190 -3.59 10.12 -9.44
N GLY A 191 -4.40 9.70 -8.45
CA GLY A 191 -5.26 10.57 -7.66
C GLY A 191 -6.62 10.90 -8.26
N GLY A 192 -6.90 10.51 -9.51
CA GLY A 192 -8.19 10.71 -10.19
C GLY A 192 -8.53 12.18 -10.45
N THR A 193 -8.72 13.00 -9.42
CA THR A 193 -8.99 14.44 -9.55
C THR A 193 -7.79 15.29 -9.14
N PRO A 194 -7.65 16.53 -9.62
CA PRO A 194 -6.58 17.43 -9.17
C PRO A 194 -6.54 17.65 -7.65
N ALA A 195 -7.69 17.72 -6.99
CA ALA A 195 -7.78 17.88 -5.54
C ALA A 195 -7.31 16.63 -4.79
N ALA A 196 -7.72 15.44 -5.23
CA ALA A 196 -7.28 14.18 -4.65
C ALA A 196 -5.79 13.93 -4.91
N ALA A 197 -5.28 14.24 -6.11
CA ALA A 197 -3.86 14.18 -6.42
C ALA A 197 -3.03 15.12 -5.53
N ALA A 198 -3.48 16.36 -5.33
CA ALA A 198 -2.80 17.32 -4.45
C ALA A 198 -2.74 16.80 -3.01
N ARG A 199 -3.83 16.25 -2.48
CA ARG A 199 -3.92 15.63 -1.17
C ARG A 199 -2.97 14.43 -1.05
N GLY A 200 -3.03 13.51 -2.02
CA GLY A 200 -2.15 12.33 -2.06
C GLY A 200 -0.67 12.71 -2.10
N VAL A 201 -0.30 13.69 -2.92
CA VAL A 201 1.08 14.24 -2.96
C VAL A 201 1.47 14.84 -1.61
N TYR A 202 0.57 15.60 -1.00
CA TYR A 202 0.84 16.22 0.30
C TYR A 202 1.16 15.17 1.35
N LEU A 203 0.33 14.14 1.47
CA LEU A 203 0.47 13.05 2.44
C LEU A 203 1.67 12.13 2.15
N ASN A 204 2.08 12.02 0.87
CA ASN A 204 3.15 11.12 0.43
C ASN A 204 4.47 11.83 0.08
N SER A 205 4.62 13.09 0.42
CA SER A 205 5.84 13.87 0.22
C SER A 205 6.30 14.56 1.50
N ARG A 206 7.57 14.91 1.54
CA ARG A 206 8.17 15.70 2.62
C ARG A 206 9.05 16.81 2.08
N VAL A 207 9.16 17.90 2.85
CA VAL A 207 10.11 18.99 2.55
C VAL A 207 11.44 18.63 3.21
N ARG A 208 12.51 18.63 2.43
CA ARG A 208 13.87 18.41 2.89
C ARG A 208 14.44 19.66 3.59
N PRO A 209 15.52 19.53 4.38
CA PRO A 209 16.18 20.69 5.02
C PRO A 209 16.66 21.76 4.01
N ASP A 210 16.95 21.37 2.75
CA ASP A 210 17.34 22.30 1.67
C ASP A 210 16.16 23.00 0.98
N GLY A 211 14.91 22.74 1.45
CA GLY A 211 13.68 23.31 0.93
C GLY A 211 13.11 22.58 -0.29
N ARG A 212 13.82 21.58 -0.83
CA ARG A 212 13.28 20.75 -1.91
C ARG A 212 12.28 19.73 -1.38
N VAL A 213 11.43 19.26 -2.25
CA VAL A 213 10.38 18.26 -1.92
C VAL A 213 10.77 16.91 -2.50
N GLU A 214 10.60 15.84 -1.73
CA GLU A 214 10.81 14.47 -2.18
C GLU A 214 9.64 13.57 -1.78
N TRP A 215 9.48 12.45 -2.49
CA TRP A 215 8.55 11.41 -2.08
C TRP A 215 8.98 10.78 -0.76
N LYS A 216 8.03 10.36 0.06
CA LYS A 216 8.30 9.59 1.29
C LYS A 216 8.75 8.15 0.98
N HIS A 217 8.53 7.64 -0.24
CA HIS A 217 8.99 6.31 -0.63
C HIS A 217 10.43 6.32 -1.17
N HIS A 218 11.17 5.23 -0.95
CA HIS A 218 12.58 5.11 -1.34
C HIS A 218 12.80 4.79 -2.84
N PHE A 219 11.76 4.39 -3.58
CA PHE A 219 11.89 3.81 -4.93
C PHE A 219 12.48 4.77 -5.97
N ALA A 220 12.19 6.06 -5.91
CA ALA A 220 12.80 7.03 -6.82
C ALA A 220 14.33 7.08 -6.65
N HIS A 221 14.83 7.02 -5.41
CA HIS A 221 16.26 6.97 -5.10
C HIS A 221 16.91 5.66 -5.54
N LEU A 222 16.21 4.52 -5.38
CA LEU A 222 16.66 3.21 -5.87
C LEU A 222 16.80 3.19 -7.39
N ALA A 223 15.80 3.70 -8.09
CA ALA A 223 15.83 3.81 -9.56
C ALA A 223 16.99 4.70 -10.03
N ALA A 224 17.19 5.85 -9.39
CA ALA A 224 18.29 6.77 -9.69
C ALA A 224 19.67 6.13 -9.42
N ALA A 225 19.83 5.44 -8.29
CA ALA A 225 21.08 4.74 -7.95
C ALA A 225 21.43 3.64 -8.96
N ARG A 226 20.45 2.86 -9.40
CA ARG A 226 20.63 1.83 -10.43
C ARG A 226 20.96 2.43 -11.80
N ALA A 227 20.28 3.51 -12.20
CA ALA A 227 20.58 4.22 -13.42
C ALA A 227 22.03 4.77 -13.43
N ALA A 228 22.50 5.29 -12.31
CA ALA A 228 23.88 5.75 -12.14
C ALA A 228 24.91 4.61 -12.21
N ALA A 229 24.56 3.41 -11.72
CA ALA A 229 25.43 2.23 -11.78
C ALA A 229 25.51 1.58 -13.16
N THR A 230 24.54 1.86 -14.07
CA THR A 230 24.47 1.31 -15.43
C THR A 230 24.25 2.41 -16.45
N PRO A 231 25.22 3.31 -16.69
CA PRO A 231 25.02 4.52 -17.51
C PRO A 231 24.64 4.27 -18.98
N ALA A 232 24.88 3.05 -19.49
CA ALA A 232 24.56 2.66 -20.87
C ALA A 232 23.12 2.17 -21.06
N ALA A 233 22.37 1.95 -19.98
CA ALA A 233 20.98 1.53 -20.04
C ALA A 233 20.03 2.74 -19.96
N PRO A 234 18.89 2.73 -20.67
CA PRO A 234 17.89 3.78 -20.50
C PRO A 234 17.33 3.77 -19.06
N ALA A 235 17.02 4.93 -18.52
CA ALA A 235 16.50 5.08 -17.16
C ALA A 235 15.23 4.21 -16.89
N SER A 236 14.42 3.98 -17.92
CA SER A 236 13.25 3.09 -17.87
C SER A 236 13.63 1.62 -17.62
N ALA A 237 14.77 1.15 -18.13
CA ALA A 237 15.24 -0.22 -17.85
C ALA A 237 15.66 -0.38 -16.39
N ALA A 238 16.41 0.58 -15.83
CA ALA A 238 16.81 0.53 -14.42
C ALA A 238 15.61 0.57 -13.46
N SER A 239 14.53 1.24 -13.84
CA SER A 239 13.29 1.31 -13.06
C SER A 239 12.45 0.05 -13.22
N GLY A 240 12.40 -0.54 -14.43
CA GLY A 240 11.78 -1.84 -14.69
C GLY A 240 12.43 -2.94 -13.83
N ASP A 241 13.76 -2.95 -13.77
CA ASP A 241 14.51 -3.87 -12.92
C ASP A 241 14.21 -3.68 -11.42
N THR A 242 13.93 -2.43 -11.00
CA THR A 242 13.54 -2.15 -9.61
C THR A 242 12.18 -2.76 -9.29
N VAL A 243 11.18 -2.54 -10.14
CA VAL A 243 9.83 -3.11 -9.97
C VAL A 243 9.89 -4.63 -10.07
N ALA A 244 10.58 -5.18 -11.07
CA ALA A 244 10.77 -6.63 -11.21
C ALA A 244 11.41 -7.25 -9.96
N THR A 245 12.42 -6.60 -9.38
CA THR A 245 13.07 -7.09 -8.16
C THR A 245 12.13 -7.06 -6.95
N VAL A 246 11.29 -6.04 -6.83
CA VAL A 246 10.31 -5.89 -5.74
C VAL A 246 9.21 -6.95 -5.84
N LEU A 247 8.80 -7.29 -7.08
CA LEU A 247 7.79 -8.31 -7.35
C LEU A 247 8.36 -9.74 -7.41
N ALA A 248 9.69 -9.90 -7.61
CA ALA A 248 10.36 -11.18 -7.69
C ALA A 248 10.64 -11.74 -6.29
N ASP A 249 9.69 -12.50 -5.76
CA ASP A 249 9.87 -13.24 -4.50
C ASP A 249 9.13 -14.58 -4.55
N ASN A 250 9.23 -15.34 -3.46
CA ASN A 250 8.61 -16.66 -3.27
C ASN A 250 7.07 -16.62 -3.14
N GLY A 251 6.41 -15.62 -3.70
CA GLY A 251 4.99 -15.32 -3.51
C GLY A 251 4.06 -16.52 -3.71
N TRP A 252 4.32 -17.41 -4.69
CA TRP A 252 3.52 -18.65 -4.85
C TRP A 252 3.73 -19.62 -3.70
N SER A 253 4.93 -19.71 -3.13
CA SER A 253 5.21 -20.53 -1.95
C SER A 253 4.47 -20.00 -0.74
N ASP A 254 4.49 -18.67 -0.55
CA ASP A 254 3.82 -18.00 0.57
C ASP A 254 2.30 -18.18 0.47
N LEU A 255 1.70 -17.89 -0.68
CA LEU A 255 0.26 -18.11 -0.90
C LEU A 255 -0.15 -19.57 -0.70
N GLY A 256 0.66 -20.53 -1.17
CA GLY A 256 0.44 -21.96 -0.96
C GLY A 256 0.56 -22.39 0.51
N ALA A 257 1.26 -21.61 1.33
CA ALA A 257 1.39 -21.83 2.77
C ALA A 257 0.28 -21.20 3.62
N VAL A 258 -0.54 -20.31 3.06
CA VAL A 258 -1.69 -19.70 3.75
C VAL A 258 -2.69 -20.78 4.17
N ARG A 259 -3.19 -20.69 5.40
CA ARG A 259 -4.14 -21.67 6.01
C ARG A 259 -5.45 -21.04 6.46
N VAL A 260 -5.65 -19.77 6.15
CA VAL A 260 -6.88 -19.02 6.44
C VAL A 260 -7.63 -18.76 5.13
N PRO A 261 -8.92 -18.38 5.17
CA PRO A 261 -9.65 -17.99 3.96
C PRO A 261 -8.86 -16.93 3.16
N LEU A 262 -8.76 -17.15 1.86
CA LEU A 262 -7.99 -16.33 0.93
C LEU A 262 -8.90 -15.80 -0.18
N THR A 263 -8.87 -14.49 -0.39
CA THR A 263 -9.56 -13.85 -1.52
C THR A 263 -8.60 -13.01 -2.32
N LEU A 264 -8.66 -13.15 -3.64
CA LEU A 264 -8.10 -12.21 -4.60
C LEU A 264 -9.23 -11.30 -5.09
N ILE A 265 -9.11 -9.99 -4.88
CA ILE A 265 -9.93 -8.97 -5.54
C ILE A 265 -9.08 -8.39 -6.67
N ARG A 266 -9.56 -8.45 -7.91
CA ARG A 266 -8.85 -7.85 -9.04
C ARG A 266 -9.70 -6.82 -9.76
N GLY A 267 -9.06 -5.75 -10.22
CA GLY A 267 -9.66 -4.85 -11.20
C GLY A 267 -9.73 -5.51 -12.59
N ASP A 268 -10.81 -5.32 -13.31
CA ASP A 268 -10.93 -5.80 -14.70
C ASP A 268 -10.01 -5.03 -15.67
N HIS A 269 -9.59 -3.82 -15.27
CA HIS A 269 -8.58 -2.99 -15.93
C HIS A 269 -7.26 -2.91 -15.11
N GLY A 270 -7.08 -3.80 -14.12
CA GLY A 270 -5.95 -3.83 -13.22
C GLY A 270 -4.71 -4.50 -13.83
N TYR A 271 -3.80 -4.92 -12.96
CA TYR A 271 -2.57 -5.59 -13.38
C TYR A 271 -2.76 -7.10 -13.57
N VAL A 272 -3.72 -7.70 -12.85
CA VAL A 272 -3.99 -9.15 -12.95
C VAL A 272 -4.87 -9.43 -14.15
N THR A 273 -4.32 -10.10 -15.15
CA THR A 273 -5.02 -10.55 -16.36
C THR A 273 -5.95 -11.74 -16.08
N ASP A 274 -6.85 -12.07 -17.03
CA ASP A 274 -7.72 -13.25 -16.93
C ASP A 274 -6.91 -14.55 -16.84
N ASP A 275 -5.81 -14.65 -17.60
CA ASP A 275 -4.93 -15.83 -17.59
C ASP A 275 -4.21 -15.98 -16.26
N GLU A 276 -3.73 -14.88 -15.64
CA GLU A 276 -3.10 -14.90 -14.33
C GLU A 276 -4.11 -15.23 -13.22
N ALA A 277 -5.34 -14.74 -13.32
CA ALA A 277 -6.41 -15.09 -12.40
C ALA A 277 -6.79 -16.59 -12.53
N ALA A 278 -6.83 -17.12 -13.76
CA ALA A 278 -7.04 -18.54 -13.97
C ALA A 278 -5.90 -19.41 -13.44
N ASP A 279 -4.63 -18.96 -13.56
CA ASP A 279 -3.47 -19.63 -12.95
C ASP A 279 -3.56 -19.59 -11.42
N TYR A 280 -3.99 -18.45 -10.86
CA TYR A 280 -4.20 -18.30 -9.42
C TYR A 280 -5.19 -19.33 -8.86
N VAL A 281 -6.37 -19.47 -9.48
CA VAL A 281 -7.39 -20.49 -9.09
C VAL A 281 -6.85 -21.90 -9.26
N ARG A 282 -6.10 -22.17 -10.33
CA ARG A 282 -5.51 -23.49 -10.59
C ARG A 282 -4.53 -23.92 -9.51
N ARG A 283 -3.73 -22.98 -8.99
CA ARG A 283 -2.73 -23.19 -7.92
C ARG A 283 -3.36 -23.18 -6.52
N LEU A 284 -4.41 -22.40 -6.34
CA LEU A 284 -5.05 -22.14 -5.05
C LEU A 284 -6.58 -22.38 -5.18
N PRO A 285 -7.01 -23.65 -5.31
CA PRO A 285 -8.41 -23.98 -5.61
C PRO A 285 -9.41 -23.58 -4.51
N GLU A 286 -8.93 -23.37 -3.28
CA GLU A 286 -9.76 -22.90 -2.17
C GLU A 286 -9.88 -21.36 -2.11
N ALA A 287 -9.13 -20.63 -2.94
CA ALA A 287 -9.18 -19.17 -2.95
C ALA A 287 -10.42 -18.68 -3.71
N THR A 288 -11.00 -17.60 -3.21
CA THR A 288 -12.07 -16.87 -3.90
C THR A 288 -11.46 -15.80 -4.79
N VAL A 289 -11.95 -15.65 -6.02
CA VAL A 289 -11.58 -14.54 -6.91
C VAL A 289 -12.81 -13.67 -7.15
N VAL A 290 -12.67 -12.37 -6.91
CA VAL A 290 -13.69 -11.34 -7.14
C VAL A 290 -13.16 -10.36 -8.17
N VAL A 291 -13.96 -10.06 -9.19
CA VAL A 291 -13.61 -9.07 -10.23
C VAL A 291 -14.45 -7.83 -9.99
N VAL A 292 -13.83 -6.66 -10.04
CA VAL A 292 -14.47 -5.35 -9.88
C VAL A 292 -14.15 -4.44 -11.07
N ASP A 293 -15.04 -3.52 -11.40
CA ASP A 293 -14.84 -2.53 -12.48
C ASP A 293 -13.90 -1.41 -11.99
N SER A 294 -12.61 -1.71 -12.01
CA SER A 294 -11.56 -0.84 -11.46
C SER A 294 -10.21 -1.10 -12.13
N GLY A 295 -9.33 -0.13 -12.04
CA GLY A 295 -7.91 -0.30 -12.30
C GLY A 295 -7.18 -1.00 -11.15
N HIS A 296 -5.87 -0.73 -11.07
CA HIS A 296 -4.98 -1.36 -10.07
C HIS A 296 -5.23 -0.90 -8.63
N ASN A 297 -5.64 0.35 -8.44
CA ASN A 297 -5.81 0.96 -7.11
C ASN A 297 -7.28 0.90 -6.65
N VAL A 298 -7.82 -0.30 -6.50
CA VAL A 298 -9.23 -0.56 -6.12
C VAL A 298 -9.63 0.23 -4.87
N GLN A 299 -8.74 0.40 -3.90
CA GLN A 299 -8.98 1.15 -2.66
C GLN A 299 -9.19 2.65 -2.89
N GLU A 300 -8.66 3.21 -3.98
CA GLU A 300 -8.82 4.63 -4.34
C GLU A 300 -9.98 4.84 -5.31
N GLU A 301 -10.22 3.88 -6.21
CA GLU A 301 -11.23 3.98 -7.25
C GLU A 301 -12.62 3.54 -6.77
N LEU A 302 -12.69 2.50 -5.93
CA LEU A 302 -13.94 1.91 -5.41
C LEU A 302 -13.94 1.77 -3.87
N PRO A 303 -13.60 2.81 -3.09
CA PRO A 303 -13.42 2.70 -1.64
C PRO A 303 -14.68 2.21 -0.91
N VAL A 304 -15.85 2.66 -1.31
CA VAL A 304 -17.13 2.28 -0.69
C VAL A 304 -17.50 0.82 -1.01
N GLU A 305 -17.27 0.39 -2.25
CA GLU A 305 -17.54 -0.99 -2.66
C GLU A 305 -16.59 -1.96 -1.97
N LEU A 306 -15.29 -1.63 -1.95
CA LEU A 306 -14.28 -2.40 -1.21
C LEU A 306 -14.64 -2.50 0.26
N ALA A 307 -15.01 -1.39 0.91
CA ALA A 307 -15.43 -1.39 2.31
C ALA A 307 -16.63 -2.33 2.56
N ARG A 308 -17.63 -2.35 1.68
CA ARG A 308 -18.78 -3.28 1.79
C ARG A 308 -18.34 -4.75 1.67
N MET A 309 -17.44 -5.05 0.73
CA MET A 309 -16.90 -6.40 0.56
C MET A 309 -16.11 -6.86 1.80
N LEU A 310 -15.38 -5.96 2.44
CA LEU A 310 -14.62 -6.25 3.66
C LEU A 310 -15.55 -6.41 4.87
N ALA A 311 -16.54 -5.54 5.03
CA ALA A 311 -17.54 -5.63 6.12
C ALA A 311 -18.34 -6.95 6.09
N ALA A 312 -18.65 -7.46 4.89
CA ALA A 312 -19.35 -8.75 4.74
C ALA A 312 -18.55 -9.96 5.25
N ARG A 313 -17.25 -9.81 5.56
CA ARG A 313 -16.35 -10.85 6.08
C ARG A 313 -16.33 -10.95 7.60
N GLY A 314 -17.31 -10.35 8.27
CA GLY A 314 -17.45 -10.43 9.73
C GLY A 314 -16.33 -9.71 10.49
N ALA A 315 -15.92 -8.60 9.96
CA ALA A 315 -15.03 -7.70 10.68
C ALA A 315 -15.75 -7.07 11.88
#